data_2e39c4675960e6eb0f8a1e8b45947831
#
_entry.id   2e39c4675960e6eb0f8a1e8b45947831
#
_cell.length_a   1.000
_cell.length_b   1.000
_cell.length_c   1.000
_cell.angle_alpha   90.00
_cell.angle_beta   90.00
_cell.angle_gamma   90.00
#
_symmetry.space_group_name_H-M   'P 1'
#
loop_
_entity.id
_entity.type
_entity.pdbx_description
1 polymer ?
#
loop_
_entity_poly.entity_id
_entity_poly.type
_entity_poly.pdbx_seq_one_letter_code
_entity_poly.pdbx_strand_id
1 'polypeptide(L)'
;AFNAIHPEHKFRIIAPDVGGGFGSKIYPYAEDVVIAWAAKRLQRPVKWVCERTDSFLSDCHGRDHITNCELAIKNDGTVTGLKVDTIANLGGYASLFSTVTPTYLYGPLVLGLYNIASAYCNVKAVYTNTAPVDAYRGAGRPEATYMIERLMDKAAKEMGMDRAEFRKKNFIRQFPHQQCLVHNIDSGDYEAHFNRALELSDYSNFEKRKAESAAKGKLRGIGFSTYIEACGIAPSAAVMSLGAGVGLWESAEIRFNATGNISVMTGTHSHGQSHDTTFAQIVADKLGVPMENIDLVHGDTDK
;
A
#
# COMPACT_ATOMS: atom_id res chain seq x y z
N ALA A 1 -9.97 -11.05 19.33
CA ALA A 1 -9.54 -12.44 19.63
C ALA A 1 -9.02 -12.53 21.06
N PHE A 2 -7.99 -11.77 21.43
CA PHE A 2 -7.34 -11.88 22.77
C PHE A 2 -8.27 -11.54 23.93
N ASN A 3 -9.22 -10.63 23.78
CA ASN A 3 -10.20 -10.29 24.84
C ASN A 3 -11.04 -11.48 25.31
N ALA A 4 -11.17 -12.53 24.48
CA ALA A 4 -11.81 -13.78 24.90
C ALA A 4 -10.92 -14.63 25.85
N ILE A 5 -9.62 -14.38 25.86
CA ILE A 5 -8.66 -15.08 26.72
C ILE A 5 -8.48 -14.32 28.02
N HIS A 6 -8.33 -12.98 27.94
CA HIS A 6 -8.07 -12.11 29.10
C HIS A 6 -8.59 -10.69 28.82
N PRO A 7 -9.00 -9.93 29.85
CA PRO A 7 -9.32 -8.50 29.67
C PRO A 7 -8.13 -7.71 29.11
N GLU A 8 -8.39 -6.77 28.22
CA GLU A 8 -7.37 -5.99 27.50
C GLU A 8 -6.36 -5.32 28.45
N HIS A 9 -6.84 -4.69 29.51
CA HIS A 9 -5.99 -4.02 30.51
C HIS A 9 -5.04 -4.96 31.31
N LYS A 10 -5.12 -6.27 31.07
CA LYS A 10 -4.23 -7.30 31.65
C LYS A 10 -3.30 -7.92 30.61
N PHE A 11 -3.32 -7.43 29.40
CA PHE A 11 -2.37 -7.78 28.35
C PHE A 11 -1.32 -6.68 28.21
N ARG A 12 -0.09 -7.10 28.13
CA ARG A 12 0.99 -6.27 27.61
C ARG A 12 1.57 -6.98 26.38
N ILE A 13 1.60 -6.27 25.27
CA ILE A 13 2.17 -6.76 24.03
C ILE A 13 3.42 -5.96 23.75
N ILE A 14 4.51 -6.67 23.52
CA ILE A 14 5.81 -6.07 23.19
C ILE A 14 6.22 -6.57 21.83
N ALA A 15 6.41 -5.67 20.89
CA ALA A 15 6.95 -5.94 19.56
C ALA A 15 8.36 -5.32 19.48
N PRO A 16 9.42 -6.11 19.66
CA PRO A 16 10.80 -5.64 19.47
C PRO A 16 11.09 -5.42 18.00
N ASP A 17 12.36 -5.29 17.63
CA ASP A 17 12.77 -5.19 16.23
C ASP A 17 12.15 -6.27 15.36
N VAL A 18 11.46 -5.85 14.32
CA VAL A 18 10.73 -6.71 13.40
C VAL A 18 11.32 -6.62 12.00
N GLY A 19 11.66 -7.75 11.42
CA GLY A 19 12.25 -7.88 10.08
C GLY A 19 11.25 -7.69 8.94
N GLY A 20 10.39 -6.68 9.04
CA GLY A 20 9.36 -6.36 8.08
C GLY A 20 7.98 -6.89 8.47
N GLY A 21 6.93 -6.15 8.10
CA GLY A 21 5.52 -6.54 8.27
C GLY A 21 4.82 -6.74 6.94
N PHE A 22 4.92 -5.76 6.07
CA PHE A 22 4.40 -5.73 4.69
C PHE A 22 2.92 -6.09 4.53
N GLY A 23 2.14 -5.96 5.60
CA GLY A 23 0.73 -6.35 5.65
C GLY A 23 0.51 -7.75 6.24
N SER A 24 1.37 -8.72 5.98
CA SER A 24 1.24 -10.10 6.44
C SER A 24 1.20 -10.24 7.98
N LYS A 25 1.76 -9.29 8.73
CA LYS A 25 1.79 -9.32 10.20
C LYS A 25 0.74 -8.41 10.86
N ILE A 26 -0.25 -7.93 10.12
CA ILE A 26 -1.34 -7.10 10.68
C ILE A 26 -2.36 -7.97 11.43
N TYR A 27 -2.53 -9.22 11.02
CA TYR A 27 -3.60 -10.10 11.50
C TYR A 27 -3.20 -10.85 12.76
N PRO A 28 -4.15 -11.10 13.68
CA PRO A 28 -3.96 -12.10 14.71
C PRO A 28 -4.16 -13.49 14.07
N TYR A 29 -3.10 -14.21 13.87
CA TYR A 29 -3.16 -15.59 13.40
C TYR A 29 -3.66 -16.54 14.51
N ALA A 30 -4.12 -17.71 14.11
CA ALA A 30 -4.65 -18.71 15.06
C ALA A 30 -3.59 -19.10 16.12
N GLU A 31 -2.34 -19.17 15.71
CA GLU A 31 -1.19 -19.50 16.55
C GLU A 31 -1.00 -18.49 17.68
N ASP A 32 -1.13 -17.20 17.42
CA ASP A 32 -1.01 -16.14 18.43
C ASP A 32 -2.04 -16.32 19.55
N VAL A 33 -3.26 -16.63 19.15
CA VAL A 33 -4.38 -16.88 20.10
C VAL A 33 -4.15 -18.17 20.89
N VAL A 34 -3.73 -19.23 20.21
CA VAL A 34 -3.50 -20.55 20.82
C VAL A 34 -2.38 -20.52 21.85
N ILE A 35 -1.24 -19.87 21.55
CA ILE A 35 -0.14 -19.79 22.51
C ILE A 35 -0.50 -18.94 23.74
N ALA A 36 -1.24 -17.84 23.57
CA ALA A 36 -1.71 -17.04 24.69
C ALA A 36 -2.70 -17.82 25.57
N TRP A 37 -3.63 -18.56 24.97
CA TRP A 37 -4.55 -19.45 25.68
C TRP A 37 -3.81 -20.57 26.41
N ALA A 38 -2.85 -21.23 25.76
CA ALA A 38 -2.06 -22.30 26.33
C ALA A 38 -1.21 -21.83 27.52
N ALA A 39 -0.55 -20.66 27.40
CA ALA A 39 0.22 -20.07 28.49
C ALA A 39 -0.67 -19.81 29.72
N LYS A 40 -1.87 -19.25 29.52
CA LYS A 40 -2.84 -19.04 30.60
C LYS A 40 -3.29 -20.36 31.24
N ARG A 41 -3.56 -21.40 30.45
CA ARG A 41 -4.04 -22.69 30.94
C ARG A 41 -2.96 -23.48 31.68
N LEU A 42 -1.73 -23.45 31.17
CA LEU A 42 -0.60 -24.22 31.73
C LEU A 42 0.12 -23.47 32.84
N GLN A 43 -0.14 -22.15 33.00
CA GLN A 43 0.59 -21.27 33.91
C GLN A 43 2.11 -21.32 33.71
N ARG A 44 2.51 -21.40 32.42
CA ARG A 44 3.92 -21.46 31.97
C ARG A 44 4.12 -20.66 30.71
N PRO A 45 5.33 -20.15 30.45
CA PRO A 45 5.68 -19.58 29.15
C PRO A 45 5.47 -20.58 28.03
N VAL A 46 4.90 -20.12 26.92
CA VAL A 46 4.72 -20.92 25.69
C VAL A 46 5.34 -20.14 24.54
N LYS A 47 6.09 -20.84 23.68
CA LYS A 47 6.76 -20.26 22.53
C LYS A 47 6.29 -20.96 21.25
N TRP A 48 6.04 -20.18 20.23
CA TRP A 48 5.82 -20.62 18.85
C TRP A 48 6.90 -20.03 17.94
N VAL A 49 7.38 -20.81 17.01
CA VAL A 49 8.30 -20.38 15.95
C VAL A 49 7.74 -20.94 14.64
N CYS A 50 7.29 -20.05 13.76
CA CYS A 50 6.77 -20.42 12.46
C CYS A 50 7.92 -20.78 11.51
N GLU A 51 7.84 -21.92 10.86
CA GLU A 51 8.74 -22.26 9.76
C GLU A 51 8.28 -21.62 8.45
N ARG A 52 9.17 -21.56 7.46
CA ARG A 52 8.85 -20.96 6.16
C ARG A 52 7.72 -21.70 5.45
N THR A 53 7.67 -23.02 5.60
CA THR A 53 6.61 -23.87 5.03
C THR A 53 5.25 -23.55 5.64
N ASP A 54 5.20 -23.34 6.96
CA ASP A 54 3.96 -22.95 7.65
C ASP A 54 3.43 -21.61 7.11
N SER A 55 4.32 -20.61 6.98
CA SER A 55 3.95 -19.31 6.40
C SER A 55 3.37 -19.43 4.99
N PHE A 56 3.95 -20.27 4.13
CA PHE A 56 3.41 -20.45 2.77
C PHE A 56 2.05 -21.15 2.75
N LEU A 57 1.73 -21.95 3.75
CA LEU A 57 0.48 -22.70 3.81
C LEU A 57 -0.65 -21.96 4.52
N SER A 58 -0.34 -21.11 5.50
CA SER A 58 -1.33 -20.54 6.42
C SER A 58 -1.43 -19.02 6.43
N ASP A 59 -0.37 -18.29 6.04
CA ASP A 59 -0.41 -16.83 6.02
C ASP A 59 -1.42 -16.30 4.99
N CYS A 60 -1.95 -15.12 5.26
CA CYS A 60 -2.77 -14.41 4.28
C CYS A 60 -1.93 -14.05 3.04
N HIS A 61 -2.52 -14.29 1.87
CA HIS A 61 -1.93 -13.96 0.57
C HIS A 61 -2.43 -12.60 0.09
N GLY A 62 -1.71 -11.98 -0.84
CA GLY A 62 -2.15 -10.78 -1.55
C GLY A 62 -2.45 -11.07 -3.02
N ARG A 63 -3.26 -10.18 -3.63
CA ARG A 63 -3.39 -10.02 -5.08
C ARG A 63 -3.95 -11.22 -5.83
N ASP A 64 -5.27 -11.40 -5.72
CA ASP A 64 -5.97 -12.42 -6.51
C ASP A 64 -7.24 -11.82 -7.12
N HIS A 65 -7.06 -11.15 -8.26
CA HIS A 65 -8.11 -10.49 -9.04
C HIS A 65 -8.19 -11.05 -10.45
N ILE A 66 -9.41 -11.25 -10.94
CA ILE A 66 -9.71 -11.41 -12.36
C ILE A 66 -10.44 -10.15 -12.81
N THR A 67 -9.79 -9.35 -13.67
CA THR A 67 -10.30 -8.04 -14.06
C THR A 67 -10.53 -7.95 -15.57
N ASN A 68 -11.74 -7.58 -15.96
CA ASN A 68 -12.07 -7.14 -17.30
C ASN A 68 -12.13 -5.61 -17.32
N CYS A 69 -11.46 -4.99 -18.28
CA CYS A 69 -11.42 -3.54 -18.40
C CYS A 69 -11.51 -3.07 -19.85
N GLU A 70 -12.16 -1.92 -20.03
CA GLU A 70 -12.37 -1.28 -21.32
C GLU A 70 -12.01 0.21 -21.22
N LEU A 71 -11.33 0.75 -22.25
CA LEU A 71 -11.07 2.18 -22.39
C LEU A 71 -11.87 2.74 -23.56
N ALA A 72 -12.51 3.89 -23.34
CA ALA A 72 -13.02 4.74 -24.41
C ALA A 72 -11.96 5.78 -24.78
N ILE A 73 -11.54 5.79 -26.06
CA ILE A 73 -10.43 6.62 -26.54
C ILE A 73 -10.88 7.34 -27.81
N LYS A 74 -10.62 8.65 -27.88
CA LYS A 74 -10.79 9.43 -29.11
C LYS A 74 -9.70 9.09 -30.13
N ASN A 75 -9.95 9.37 -31.41
CA ASN A 75 -8.98 9.15 -32.49
C ASN A 75 -7.63 9.85 -32.27
N ASP A 76 -7.60 10.92 -31.49
CA ASP A 76 -6.39 11.64 -31.15
C ASP A 76 -5.60 11.04 -29.96
N GLY A 77 -6.09 9.93 -29.38
CA GLY A 77 -5.48 9.26 -28.22
C GLY A 77 -5.94 9.79 -26.87
N THR A 78 -6.92 10.69 -26.79
CA THR A 78 -7.48 11.18 -25.51
C THR A 78 -8.39 10.11 -24.91
N VAL A 79 -8.09 9.67 -23.71
CA VAL A 79 -8.93 8.72 -22.95
C VAL A 79 -10.10 9.48 -22.33
N THR A 80 -11.31 9.02 -22.57
CA THR A 80 -12.55 9.66 -22.12
C THR A 80 -13.33 8.83 -21.12
N GLY A 81 -13.09 7.51 -21.07
CA GLY A 81 -13.82 6.63 -20.17
C GLY A 81 -13.04 5.38 -19.82
N LEU A 82 -13.30 4.85 -18.63
CA LEU A 82 -12.78 3.58 -18.13
C LEU A 82 -13.92 2.76 -17.54
N LYS A 83 -14.02 1.49 -17.94
CA LYS A 83 -14.89 0.52 -17.30
C LYS A 83 -14.07 -0.62 -16.74
N VAL A 84 -14.34 -0.98 -15.49
CA VAL A 84 -13.63 -2.03 -14.75
C VAL A 84 -14.65 -2.94 -14.07
N ASP A 85 -14.59 -4.23 -14.38
CA ASP A 85 -15.33 -5.30 -13.72
C ASP A 85 -14.34 -6.32 -13.16
N THR A 86 -14.28 -6.42 -11.83
CA THR A 86 -13.31 -7.26 -11.11
C THR A 86 -14.03 -8.34 -10.30
N ILE A 87 -13.55 -9.56 -10.40
CA ILE A 87 -13.82 -10.63 -9.43
C ILE A 87 -12.60 -10.73 -8.52
N ALA A 88 -12.80 -10.52 -7.22
CA ALA A 88 -11.74 -10.56 -6.21
C ALA A 88 -11.92 -11.75 -5.29
N ASN A 89 -10.89 -12.58 -5.16
CA ASN A 89 -10.86 -13.70 -4.23
C ASN A 89 -10.66 -13.19 -2.79
N LEU A 90 -11.46 -13.70 -1.85
CA LEU A 90 -11.31 -13.48 -0.41
C LEU A 90 -10.67 -14.67 0.32
N GLY A 91 -10.50 -15.81 -0.37
CA GLY A 91 -10.11 -17.07 0.25
C GLY A 91 -11.26 -17.78 0.94
N GLY A 92 -10.96 -18.70 1.84
CA GLY A 92 -11.95 -19.56 2.50
C GLY A 92 -12.79 -18.84 3.56
N TYR A 93 -12.33 -17.71 4.07
CA TYR A 93 -13.03 -16.88 5.07
C TYR A 93 -12.53 -15.42 5.01
N ALA A 94 -13.33 -14.50 5.51
CA ALA A 94 -12.95 -13.10 5.58
C ALA A 94 -11.88 -12.87 6.66
N SER A 95 -10.76 -12.30 6.27
CA SER A 95 -9.75 -11.78 7.17
C SER A 95 -10.00 -10.28 7.44
N LEU A 96 -9.10 -9.59 8.14
CA LEU A 96 -9.33 -8.25 8.69
C LEU A 96 -9.63 -7.18 7.61
N PHE A 97 -8.83 -7.15 6.53
CA PHE A 97 -8.97 -6.19 5.43
C PHE A 97 -9.34 -6.84 4.09
N SER A 98 -9.68 -8.13 4.09
CA SER A 98 -9.96 -8.87 2.85
C SER A 98 -11.04 -8.24 1.98
N THR A 99 -12.06 -7.65 2.57
CA THR A 99 -13.12 -6.96 1.83
C THR A 99 -12.77 -5.52 1.47
N VAL A 100 -11.94 -4.85 2.27
CA VAL A 100 -11.53 -3.45 2.07
C VAL A 100 -10.48 -3.33 0.97
N THR A 101 -9.55 -4.29 0.90
CA THR A 101 -8.46 -4.32 -0.08
C THR A 101 -8.96 -4.23 -1.52
N PRO A 102 -9.87 -5.11 -1.99
CA PRO A 102 -10.34 -5.07 -3.38
C PRO A 102 -11.38 -3.98 -3.65
N THR A 103 -11.89 -3.30 -2.65
CA THR A 103 -12.92 -2.27 -2.80
C THR A 103 -12.37 -0.87 -2.56
N TYR A 104 -12.29 -0.41 -1.29
CA TYR A 104 -11.88 0.95 -0.94
C TYR A 104 -10.41 1.26 -1.22
N LEU A 105 -9.53 0.25 -1.24
CA LEU A 105 -8.11 0.44 -1.50
C LEU A 105 -7.73 0.18 -2.97
N TYR A 106 -8.63 -0.35 -3.76
CA TYR A 106 -8.47 -0.63 -5.20
C TYR A 106 -9.31 0.32 -6.06
N GLY A 107 -10.64 0.29 -5.88
CA GLY A 107 -11.59 0.98 -6.75
C GLY A 107 -11.32 2.48 -6.92
N PRO A 108 -11.07 3.26 -5.85
CA PRO A 108 -10.79 4.68 -5.97
C PRO A 108 -9.51 5.01 -6.77
N LEU A 109 -8.56 4.08 -6.88
CA LEU A 109 -7.25 4.30 -7.52
C LEU A 109 -7.15 3.75 -8.95
N VAL A 110 -8.21 3.15 -9.50
CA VAL A 110 -8.19 2.59 -10.86
C VAL A 110 -7.93 3.63 -11.96
N LEU A 111 -8.10 4.91 -11.67
CA LEU A 111 -7.81 6.00 -12.60
C LEU A 111 -6.33 6.41 -12.63
N GLY A 112 -5.55 6.03 -11.60
CA GLY A 112 -4.14 6.45 -11.50
C GLY A 112 -3.96 7.97 -11.60
N LEU A 113 -2.97 8.39 -12.39
CA LEU A 113 -2.64 9.80 -12.65
C LEU A 113 -3.43 10.41 -13.81
N TYR A 114 -4.37 9.69 -14.39
CA TYR A 114 -4.95 10.05 -15.67
C TYR A 114 -6.22 10.89 -15.52
N ASN A 115 -6.35 11.88 -16.40
CA ASN A 115 -7.53 12.73 -16.51
C ASN A 115 -8.61 12.01 -17.35
N ILE A 116 -9.36 11.14 -16.71
CA ILE A 116 -10.44 10.36 -17.31
C ILE A 116 -11.79 10.92 -16.85
N ALA A 117 -12.60 11.38 -17.81
CA ALA A 117 -13.82 12.12 -17.50
C ALA A 117 -14.95 11.25 -16.93
N SER A 118 -14.97 9.95 -17.24
CA SER A 118 -16.02 9.02 -16.82
C SER A 118 -15.43 7.67 -16.45
N ALA A 119 -15.88 7.08 -15.35
CA ALA A 119 -15.45 5.75 -14.96
C ALA A 119 -16.58 4.95 -14.31
N TYR A 120 -16.53 3.66 -14.54
CA TYR A 120 -17.32 2.66 -13.85
C TYR A 120 -16.39 1.61 -13.27
N CYS A 121 -16.52 1.33 -11.98
CA CYS A 121 -15.77 0.27 -11.32
C CYS A 121 -16.73 -0.58 -10.49
N ASN A 122 -16.79 -1.87 -10.82
CA ASN A 122 -17.55 -2.87 -10.10
C ASN A 122 -16.62 -3.95 -9.58
N VAL A 123 -16.75 -4.29 -8.31
CA VAL A 123 -15.98 -5.36 -7.67
C VAL A 123 -16.93 -6.37 -7.06
N LYS A 124 -16.78 -7.62 -7.48
CA LYS A 124 -17.48 -8.78 -6.92
C LYS A 124 -16.51 -9.61 -6.11
N ALA A 125 -16.59 -9.49 -4.81
CA ALA A 125 -15.81 -10.30 -3.88
C ALA A 125 -16.42 -11.70 -3.73
N VAL A 126 -15.60 -12.74 -3.80
CA VAL A 126 -16.04 -14.14 -3.76
C VAL A 126 -15.18 -14.95 -2.78
N TYR A 127 -15.82 -15.88 -2.09
CA TYR A 127 -15.11 -16.88 -1.30
C TYR A 127 -14.66 -18.05 -2.17
N THR A 128 -13.50 -18.59 -1.84
CA THR A 128 -12.94 -19.79 -2.49
C THR A 128 -12.34 -20.72 -1.42
N ASN A 129 -11.71 -21.80 -1.83
CA ASN A 129 -11.05 -22.76 -0.94
C ASN A 129 -9.54 -22.54 -0.79
N THR A 130 -9.08 -21.31 -1.01
CA THR A 130 -7.68 -20.92 -0.80
C THR A 130 -7.46 -20.34 0.61
N ALA A 131 -6.20 -20.10 0.98
CA ALA A 131 -5.86 -19.24 2.11
C ALA A 131 -6.52 -17.84 1.93
N PRO A 132 -6.81 -17.12 3.03
CA PRO A 132 -7.38 -15.78 2.92
C PRO A 132 -6.52 -14.86 2.06
N VAL A 133 -7.18 -14.05 1.21
CA VAL A 133 -6.53 -12.99 0.44
C VAL A 133 -6.81 -11.67 1.13
N ASP A 134 -5.75 -10.97 1.53
CA ASP A 134 -5.89 -9.78 2.35
C ASP A 134 -4.77 -8.76 2.02
N ALA A 135 -4.59 -7.77 2.89
CA ALA A 135 -3.63 -6.70 2.67
C ALA A 135 -2.18 -7.22 2.61
N TYR A 136 -1.54 -6.96 1.51
CA TYR A 136 -0.10 -7.08 1.33
C TYR A 136 0.41 -5.79 0.71
N ARG A 137 1.64 -5.40 0.95
CA ARG A 137 2.28 -4.13 0.57
C ARG A 137 1.61 -3.42 -0.60
N GLY A 138 0.95 -2.28 -0.33
CA GLY A 138 0.12 -1.53 -1.27
C GLY A 138 -1.37 -1.87 -1.24
N ALA A 139 -1.78 -3.10 -0.86
CA ALA A 139 -3.16 -3.47 -0.53
C ALA A 139 -4.25 -2.94 -1.49
N GLY A 140 -4.33 -3.48 -2.69
CA GLY A 140 -5.28 -3.04 -3.74
C GLY A 140 -4.72 -1.98 -4.70
N ARG A 141 -3.82 -1.13 -4.25
CA ARG A 141 -3.18 -0.10 -5.08
C ARG A 141 -2.27 -0.68 -6.16
N PRO A 142 -1.44 -1.72 -5.89
CA PRO A 142 -0.67 -2.39 -6.93
C PRO A 142 -1.54 -3.03 -8.00
N GLU A 143 -2.68 -3.62 -7.62
CA GLU A 143 -3.63 -4.22 -8.55
C GLU A 143 -4.26 -3.15 -9.46
N ALA A 144 -4.63 -2.01 -8.90
CA ALA A 144 -5.15 -0.86 -9.66
C ALA A 144 -4.09 -0.32 -10.63
N THR A 145 -2.87 -0.12 -10.12
CA THR A 145 -1.75 0.38 -10.94
C THR A 145 -1.41 -0.60 -12.07
N TYR A 146 -1.30 -1.89 -11.77
CA TYR A 146 -1.02 -2.90 -12.78
C TYR A 146 -2.09 -2.89 -13.87
N MET A 147 -3.35 -2.85 -13.51
CA MET A 147 -4.48 -2.85 -14.44
C MET A 147 -4.42 -1.64 -15.37
N ILE A 148 -4.37 -0.43 -14.83
CA ILE A 148 -4.41 0.80 -15.64
C ILE A 148 -3.15 0.95 -16.51
N GLU A 149 -1.97 0.66 -15.98
CA GLU A 149 -0.71 0.83 -16.70
C GLU A 149 -0.56 -0.19 -17.84
N ARG A 150 -1.02 -1.44 -17.65
CA ARG A 150 -1.10 -2.44 -18.72
C ARG A 150 -2.10 -2.04 -19.79
N LEU A 151 -3.22 -1.45 -19.39
CA LEU A 151 -4.25 -0.99 -20.30
C LEU A 151 -3.75 0.21 -21.13
N MET A 152 -3.02 1.14 -20.52
CA MET A 152 -2.40 2.27 -21.23
C MET A 152 -1.33 1.80 -22.24
N ASP A 153 -0.52 0.80 -21.88
CA ASP A 153 0.44 0.20 -22.82
C ASP A 153 -0.25 -0.46 -24.02
N LYS A 154 -1.33 -1.19 -23.76
CA LYS A 154 -2.13 -1.84 -24.83
C LYS A 154 -2.77 -0.80 -25.73
N ALA A 155 -3.39 0.21 -25.15
CA ALA A 155 -4.03 1.30 -25.89
C ALA A 155 -3.03 2.05 -26.79
N ALA A 156 -1.88 2.45 -26.24
CA ALA A 156 -0.83 3.11 -27.02
C ALA A 156 -0.40 2.28 -28.24
N LYS A 157 -0.23 0.97 -28.04
CA LYS A 157 0.14 0.05 -29.12
C LYS A 157 -0.95 -0.05 -30.19
N GLU A 158 -2.21 -0.19 -29.81
CA GLU A 158 -3.34 -0.29 -30.74
C GLU A 158 -3.58 1.02 -31.51
N MET A 159 -3.30 2.16 -30.86
CA MET A 159 -3.36 3.48 -31.46
C MET A 159 -2.12 3.82 -32.34
N GLY A 160 -1.09 3.00 -32.34
CA GLY A 160 0.18 3.29 -33.01
C GLY A 160 0.93 4.47 -32.43
N MET A 161 0.68 4.80 -31.16
CA MET A 161 1.33 5.89 -30.44
C MET A 161 2.50 5.41 -29.58
N ASP A 162 3.49 6.29 -29.39
CA ASP A 162 4.53 6.05 -28.38
C ASP A 162 3.91 5.95 -26.97
N ARG A 163 4.36 4.99 -26.18
CA ARG A 163 3.80 4.71 -24.85
C ARG A 163 3.99 5.85 -23.86
N ALA A 164 5.11 6.59 -23.98
CA ALA A 164 5.36 7.73 -23.13
C ALA A 164 4.48 8.91 -23.53
N GLU A 165 4.36 9.20 -24.84
CA GLU A 165 3.53 10.30 -25.34
C GLU A 165 2.04 10.04 -25.06
N PHE A 166 1.57 8.79 -25.19
CA PHE A 166 0.19 8.43 -24.85
C PHE A 166 -0.12 8.71 -23.37
N ARG A 167 0.81 8.39 -22.44
CA ARG A 167 0.66 8.71 -21.02
C ARG A 167 0.66 10.21 -20.77
N LYS A 168 1.65 10.94 -21.27
CA LYS A 168 1.76 12.40 -21.11
C LYS A 168 0.51 13.11 -21.59
N LYS A 169 -0.07 12.69 -22.72
CA LYS A 169 -1.30 13.26 -23.26
C LYS A 169 -2.46 13.18 -22.27
N ASN A 170 -2.51 12.13 -21.48
CA ASN A 170 -3.64 11.82 -20.61
C ASN A 170 -3.39 12.14 -19.12
N PHE A 171 -2.23 12.68 -18.74
CA PHE A 171 -1.97 13.06 -17.35
C PHE A 171 -2.86 14.20 -16.86
N ILE A 172 -3.18 14.19 -15.58
CA ILE A 172 -3.73 15.33 -14.86
C ILE A 172 -2.67 16.45 -14.86
N ARG A 173 -3.07 17.67 -15.22
CA ARG A 173 -2.19 18.84 -15.33
C ARG A 173 -2.64 20.04 -14.50
N GLN A 174 -3.86 20.01 -14.01
CA GLN A 174 -4.41 21.11 -13.19
C GLN A 174 -4.75 20.59 -11.82
N PHE A 175 -4.36 21.31 -10.80
CA PHE A 175 -4.54 20.95 -9.39
C PHE A 175 -5.19 22.10 -8.61
N PRO A 176 -6.03 21.84 -7.61
CA PRO A 176 -6.52 20.50 -7.26
C PRO A 176 -7.39 19.90 -8.38
N HIS A 177 -7.37 18.58 -8.54
CA HIS A 177 -8.13 17.86 -9.54
C HIS A 177 -9.07 16.85 -8.90
N GLN A 178 -10.38 17.09 -9.02
CA GLN A 178 -11.38 16.11 -8.61
C GLN A 178 -11.55 15.05 -9.68
N GLN A 179 -11.14 13.83 -9.40
CA GLN A 179 -11.40 12.69 -10.28
C GLN A 179 -12.89 12.32 -10.28
N CYS A 180 -13.34 11.69 -11.36
CA CYS A 180 -14.76 11.29 -11.51
C CYS A 180 -15.19 10.16 -10.56
N LEU A 181 -14.26 9.54 -9.83
CA LEU A 181 -14.54 8.64 -8.72
C LEU A 181 -14.41 9.39 -7.38
N VAL A 182 -13.53 8.94 -6.49
CA VAL A 182 -13.50 9.41 -5.09
C VAL A 182 -12.41 10.45 -4.82
N HIS A 183 -11.25 10.33 -5.49
CA HIS A 183 -10.08 11.10 -5.12
C HIS A 183 -10.11 12.54 -5.62
N ASN A 184 -9.72 13.45 -4.73
CA ASN A 184 -9.29 14.79 -5.06
C ASN A 184 -7.76 14.84 -4.96
N ILE A 185 -7.10 15.04 -6.09
CA ILE A 185 -5.64 15.13 -6.18
C ILE A 185 -5.24 16.57 -5.93
N ASP A 186 -4.53 16.81 -4.86
CA ASP A 186 -4.24 18.16 -4.36
C ASP A 186 -3.15 18.88 -5.14
N SER A 187 -2.09 18.16 -5.54
CA SER A 187 -0.91 18.74 -6.17
C SER A 187 -0.14 17.72 -6.98
N GLY A 188 0.79 18.19 -7.82
CA GLY A 188 1.73 17.34 -8.54
C GLY A 188 2.29 18.04 -9.79
N ASP A 189 3.37 17.45 -10.32
CA ASP A 189 3.92 17.74 -11.66
C ASP A 189 4.30 16.40 -12.30
N TYR A 190 3.30 15.70 -12.79
CA TYR A 190 3.48 14.35 -13.32
C TYR A 190 4.28 14.32 -14.61
N GLU A 191 4.17 15.36 -15.44
CA GLU A 191 4.90 15.44 -16.69
C GLU A 191 6.38 15.70 -16.46
N ALA A 192 6.76 16.63 -15.60
CA ALA A 192 8.17 16.89 -15.26
C ALA A 192 8.81 15.67 -14.62
N HIS A 193 8.11 15.00 -13.68
CA HIS A 193 8.60 13.77 -13.03
C HIS A 193 8.82 12.65 -14.05
N PHE A 194 7.86 12.44 -14.94
CA PHE A 194 7.94 11.40 -15.96
C PHE A 194 9.03 11.69 -16.98
N ASN A 195 9.15 12.96 -17.45
CA ASN A 195 10.23 13.36 -18.35
C ASN A 195 11.62 13.11 -17.74
N ARG A 196 11.78 13.38 -16.44
CA ARG A 196 13.03 13.05 -15.73
C ARG A 196 13.33 11.55 -15.72
N ALA A 197 12.32 10.71 -15.53
CA ALA A 197 12.47 9.26 -15.60
C ALA A 197 12.84 8.78 -17.01
N LEU A 198 12.26 9.37 -18.06
CA LEU A 198 12.60 9.08 -19.45
C LEU A 198 14.05 9.47 -19.77
N GLU A 199 14.52 10.61 -19.29
CA GLU A 199 15.92 11.06 -19.41
C GLU A 199 16.86 10.08 -18.70
N LEU A 200 16.64 9.78 -17.43
CA LEU A 200 17.48 8.87 -16.63
C LEU A 200 17.55 7.46 -17.20
N SER A 201 16.45 6.98 -17.80
CA SER A 201 16.40 5.67 -18.46
C SER A 201 16.96 5.67 -19.88
N ASP A 202 17.39 6.83 -20.40
CA ASP A 202 17.82 7.01 -21.78
C ASP A 202 16.81 6.43 -22.78
N TYR A 203 15.54 6.82 -22.60
CA TYR A 203 14.42 6.27 -23.36
C TYR A 203 14.56 6.51 -24.86
N SER A 204 15.02 7.70 -25.24
CA SER A 204 15.21 8.09 -26.66
C SER A 204 16.14 7.16 -27.44
N ASN A 205 17.13 6.55 -26.79
CA ASN A 205 18.06 5.59 -27.36
C ASN A 205 17.68 4.12 -27.14
N PHE A 206 16.46 3.86 -26.65
CA PHE A 206 16.06 2.49 -26.29
C PHE A 206 16.08 1.53 -27.48
N GLU A 207 15.56 1.93 -28.66
CA GLU A 207 15.51 1.06 -29.83
C GLU A 207 16.92 0.74 -30.36
N LYS A 208 17.87 1.69 -30.29
CA LYS A 208 19.29 1.42 -30.58
C LYS A 208 19.87 0.38 -29.63
N ARG A 209 19.69 0.54 -28.32
CA ARG A 209 20.17 -0.40 -27.30
C ARG A 209 19.51 -1.78 -27.43
N LYS A 210 18.27 -1.84 -27.87
CA LYS A 210 17.54 -3.07 -28.15
C LYS A 210 18.12 -3.81 -29.34
N ALA A 211 18.41 -3.10 -30.44
CA ALA A 211 19.07 -3.66 -31.64
C ALA A 211 20.48 -4.18 -31.30
N GLU A 212 21.28 -3.43 -30.54
CA GLU A 212 22.61 -3.85 -30.07
C GLU A 212 22.54 -5.12 -29.21
N SER A 213 21.49 -5.27 -28.41
CA SER A 213 21.27 -6.48 -27.61
C SER A 213 20.89 -7.67 -28.48
N ALA A 214 20.00 -7.47 -29.46
CA ALA A 214 19.58 -8.49 -30.40
C ALA A 214 20.78 -9.02 -31.24
N ALA A 215 21.67 -8.14 -31.66
CA ALA A 215 22.89 -8.51 -32.36
C ALA A 215 23.82 -9.43 -31.53
N LYS A 216 23.67 -9.43 -30.21
CA LYS A 216 24.38 -10.30 -29.25
C LYS A 216 23.54 -11.49 -28.78
N GLY A 217 22.44 -11.82 -29.48
CA GLY A 217 21.50 -12.88 -29.11
C GLY A 217 20.75 -12.66 -27.81
N LYS A 218 20.59 -11.39 -27.34
CA LYS A 218 19.91 -11.02 -26.09
C LYS A 218 18.64 -10.22 -26.37
N LEU A 219 17.62 -10.42 -25.54
CA LEU A 219 16.41 -9.60 -25.54
C LEU A 219 16.55 -8.43 -24.55
N ARG A 220 16.06 -7.27 -24.95
CA ARG A 220 15.96 -6.08 -24.09
C ARG A 220 14.55 -5.54 -24.09
N GLY A 221 14.03 -5.29 -22.89
CA GLY A 221 12.71 -4.68 -22.70
C GLY A 221 12.80 -3.40 -21.88
N ILE A 222 11.81 -2.55 -22.01
CA ILE A 222 11.56 -1.38 -21.16
C ILE A 222 10.07 -1.30 -20.86
N GLY A 223 9.73 -0.94 -19.64
CA GLY A 223 8.36 -0.73 -19.20
C GLY A 223 8.22 0.54 -18.37
N PHE A 224 7.00 1.05 -18.31
CA PHE A 224 6.63 2.18 -17.47
C PHE A 224 5.57 1.75 -16.47
N SER A 225 5.61 2.35 -15.31
CA SER A 225 4.52 2.35 -14.34
C SER A 225 4.50 3.72 -13.69
N THR A 226 3.45 4.48 -13.99
CA THR A 226 3.18 5.75 -13.36
C THR A 226 2.09 5.54 -12.32
N TYR A 227 2.34 5.91 -11.07
CA TYR A 227 1.41 5.64 -10.00
C TYR A 227 1.36 6.76 -8.97
N ILE A 228 0.25 6.83 -8.26
CA ILE A 228 0.10 7.58 -7.02
C ILE A 228 -0.15 6.60 -5.88
N GLU A 229 0.33 6.93 -4.69
CA GLU A 229 0.11 6.13 -3.49
C GLU A 229 -0.73 6.95 -2.48
N ALA A 230 -1.77 6.35 -1.95
CA ALA A 230 -2.52 6.92 -0.86
C ALA A 230 -1.81 6.60 0.46
N CYS A 231 -0.87 7.44 0.85
CA CYS A 231 -0.11 7.31 2.09
C CYS A 231 -0.93 7.80 3.28
N GLY A 232 -1.51 6.88 4.00
CA GLY A 232 -2.39 7.17 5.12
C GLY A 232 -3.87 7.14 4.75
N ILE A 233 -4.70 6.90 5.74
CA ILE A 233 -6.16 6.83 5.62
C ILE A 233 -6.74 7.79 6.65
N ALA A 234 -6.59 9.07 6.40
CA ALA A 234 -7.02 10.16 7.26
C ALA A 234 -7.80 11.20 6.44
N PRO A 235 -8.65 12.00 7.07
CA PRO A 235 -9.00 11.99 8.48
C PRO A 235 -9.96 10.86 8.86
N SER A 236 -10.05 10.55 10.16
CA SER A 236 -10.97 9.51 10.68
C SER A 236 -12.41 9.70 10.21
N ALA A 237 -12.87 10.92 10.07
CA ALA A 237 -14.22 11.24 9.59
C ALA A 237 -14.47 10.72 8.16
N ALA A 238 -13.48 10.82 7.27
CA ALA A 238 -13.59 10.28 5.91
C ALA A 238 -13.66 8.75 5.92
N VAL A 239 -12.85 8.09 6.73
CA VAL A 239 -12.85 6.63 6.87
C VAL A 239 -14.16 6.13 7.48
N MET A 240 -14.67 6.82 8.48
CA MET A 240 -15.97 6.51 9.11
C MET A 240 -17.14 6.67 8.12
N SER A 241 -17.09 7.66 7.23
CA SER A 241 -18.12 7.85 6.19
C SER A 241 -18.17 6.69 5.19
N LEU A 242 -17.09 5.92 5.08
CA LEU A 242 -17.01 4.69 4.27
C LEU A 242 -17.46 3.44 5.04
N GLY A 243 -17.99 3.59 6.26
CA GLY A 243 -18.50 2.49 7.07
C GLY A 243 -17.47 1.83 7.99
N ALA A 244 -16.27 2.38 8.13
CA ALA A 244 -15.31 1.88 9.11
C ALA A 244 -15.79 2.21 10.55
N GLY A 245 -15.85 1.20 11.41
CA GLY A 245 -16.28 1.35 12.80
C GLY A 245 -15.20 1.87 13.76
N VAL A 246 -14.05 2.34 13.23
CA VAL A 246 -12.88 2.77 14.00
C VAL A 246 -12.31 4.06 13.43
N GLY A 247 -11.81 4.94 14.31
CA GLY A 247 -10.99 6.08 13.91
C GLY A 247 -9.55 5.63 13.61
N LEU A 248 -8.94 6.27 12.63
CA LEU A 248 -7.53 6.08 12.29
C LEU A 248 -6.78 7.34 12.72
N TRP A 249 -6.47 7.41 14.00
CA TRP A 249 -5.73 8.50 14.62
C TRP A 249 -4.48 7.97 15.31
N GLU A 250 -3.51 8.83 15.49
CA GLU A 250 -2.27 8.51 16.19
C GLU A 250 -2.00 9.58 17.24
N SER A 251 -1.18 9.24 18.24
CA SER A 251 -0.73 10.17 19.26
C SER A 251 0.76 9.99 19.53
N ALA A 252 1.38 11.04 20.04
CA ALA A 252 2.76 10.98 20.55
C ALA A 252 2.84 11.71 21.88
N GLU A 253 3.61 11.16 22.80
CA GLU A 253 3.99 11.81 24.06
C GLU A 253 5.48 12.15 24.02
N ILE A 254 5.82 13.40 24.38
CA ILE A 254 7.20 13.85 24.48
C ILE A 254 7.50 14.14 25.95
N ARG A 255 8.49 13.45 26.50
CA ARG A 255 8.93 13.62 27.88
C ARG A 255 10.35 14.16 27.94
N PHE A 256 10.52 15.29 28.61
CA PHE A 256 11.81 15.83 28.94
C PHE A 256 12.30 15.22 30.26
N ASN A 257 13.41 14.53 30.22
CA ASN A 257 14.02 13.93 31.40
C ASN A 257 14.96 14.90 32.11
N ALA A 258 15.10 14.78 33.41
CA ALA A 258 15.98 15.63 34.21
C ALA A 258 17.48 15.56 33.82
N THR A 259 17.84 14.50 33.08
CA THR A 259 19.18 14.28 32.50
C THR A 259 19.45 15.10 31.26
N GLY A 260 18.41 15.75 30.66
CA GLY A 260 18.50 16.47 29.42
C GLY A 260 18.11 15.64 28.19
N ASN A 261 17.91 14.34 28.34
CA ASN A 261 17.43 13.48 27.27
C ASN A 261 15.90 13.63 27.08
N ILE A 262 15.42 13.36 25.89
CA ILE A 262 14.02 13.45 25.51
C ILE A 262 13.55 12.06 25.09
N SER A 263 12.47 11.58 25.70
CA SER A 263 11.82 10.34 25.29
C SER A 263 10.57 10.70 24.46
N VAL A 264 10.47 10.13 23.27
CA VAL A 264 9.31 10.26 22.38
C VAL A 264 8.60 8.92 22.30
N MET A 265 7.38 8.86 22.82
CA MET A 265 6.55 7.65 22.79
C MET A 265 5.52 7.79 21.69
N THR A 266 5.38 6.76 20.84
CA THR A 266 4.42 6.72 19.73
C THR A 266 3.83 5.34 19.58
N GLY A 267 2.55 5.26 19.20
CA GLY A 267 1.89 4.00 18.84
C GLY A 267 2.34 3.44 17.49
N THR A 268 2.95 4.26 16.65
CA THR A 268 3.44 3.86 15.33
C THR A 268 4.72 3.03 15.43
N HIS A 269 4.58 1.71 15.30
CA HIS A 269 5.69 0.77 15.42
C HIS A 269 6.57 0.75 14.16
N SER A 270 7.90 0.73 14.34
CA SER A 270 8.85 0.54 13.25
C SER A 270 9.07 -0.96 12.98
N HIS A 271 9.01 -1.35 11.70
CA HIS A 271 9.42 -2.67 11.24
C HIS A 271 10.41 -2.56 10.06
N GLY A 272 11.31 -1.58 10.16
CA GLY A 272 12.36 -1.28 9.19
C GLY A 272 12.18 0.03 8.43
N GLN A 273 11.12 0.84 8.73
CA GLN A 273 10.86 2.12 8.05
C GLN A 273 11.73 3.27 8.61
N SER A 274 12.62 3.00 9.55
CA SER A 274 13.52 3.99 10.16
C SER A 274 12.80 5.07 10.98
N HIS A 275 11.72 4.73 11.67
CA HIS A 275 11.00 5.68 12.53
C HIS A 275 11.93 6.27 13.62
N ASP A 276 12.83 5.46 14.16
CA ASP A 276 13.82 5.91 15.16
C ASP A 276 14.65 7.11 14.65
N THR A 277 15.01 7.11 13.37
CA THR A 277 15.75 8.21 12.74
C THR A 277 14.81 9.34 12.32
N THR A 278 13.75 9.03 11.59
CA THR A 278 12.90 10.07 10.97
C THR A 278 12.11 10.86 12.00
N PHE A 279 11.59 10.22 13.03
CA PHE A 279 10.86 10.92 14.10
C PHE A 279 11.82 11.70 15.02
N ALA A 280 13.00 11.15 15.31
CA ALA A 280 14.02 11.88 16.04
C ALA A 280 14.47 13.15 15.29
N GLN A 281 14.65 13.08 13.96
CA GLN A 281 14.95 14.24 13.12
C GLN A 281 13.86 15.33 13.22
N ILE A 282 12.59 14.93 13.10
CA ILE A 282 11.46 15.87 13.17
C ILE A 282 11.42 16.56 14.55
N VAL A 283 11.60 15.80 15.63
CA VAL A 283 11.56 16.34 16.99
C VAL A 283 12.78 17.24 17.25
N ALA A 284 13.98 16.80 16.82
CA ALA A 284 15.20 17.60 16.91
C ALA A 284 15.06 18.96 16.24
N ASP A 285 14.56 18.96 15.01
CA ASP A 285 14.34 20.18 14.22
C ASP A 285 13.30 21.11 14.87
N LYS A 286 12.22 20.56 15.39
CA LYS A 286 11.15 21.34 16.03
C LYS A 286 11.54 21.91 17.40
N LEU A 287 12.34 21.21 18.18
CA LEU A 287 12.72 21.61 19.54
C LEU A 287 14.08 22.32 19.59
N GLY A 288 14.86 22.29 18.51
CA GLY A 288 16.21 22.86 18.49
C GLY A 288 17.20 22.11 19.37
N VAL A 289 17.08 20.79 19.48
CA VAL A 289 17.93 19.93 20.31
C VAL A 289 18.72 18.95 19.44
N PRO A 290 19.90 18.46 19.90
CA PRO A 290 20.61 17.42 19.18
C PRO A 290 19.81 16.13 19.06
N MET A 291 19.85 15.48 17.88
CA MET A 291 19.11 14.26 17.62
C MET A 291 19.53 13.09 18.52
N GLU A 292 20.81 13.05 18.91
CA GLU A 292 21.38 12.05 19.82
C GLU A 292 20.81 12.11 21.25
N ASN A 293 20.13 13.19 21.61
CA ASN A 293 19.45 13.32 22.89
C ASN A 293 18.01 12.82 22.87
N ILE A 294 17.56 12.24 21.76
CA ILE A 294 16.17 11.81 21.56
C ILE A 294 16.12 10.29 21.46
N ASP A 295 15.38 9.68 22.39
CA ASP A 295 15.08 8.26 22.42
C ASP A 295 13.64 8.04 21.94
N LEU A 296 13.46 7.25 20.88
CA LEU A 296 12.13 6.84 20.42
C LEU A 296 11.69 5.54 21.12
N VAL A 297 10.49 5.53 21.65
CA VAL A 297 9.87 4.37 22.31
C VAL A 297 8.58 4.00 21.59
N HIS A 298 8.53 2.78 21.08
CA HIS A 298 7.35 2.23 20.40
C HIS A 298 7.27 0.71 20.61
N GLY A 299 6.18 0.08 20.11
CA GLY A 299 6.04 -1.38 20.15
C GLY A 299 5.74 -1.97 21.53
N ASP A 300 5.29 -1.18 22.48
CA ASP A 300 4.93 -1.63 23.84
C ASP A 300 3.58 -1.00 24.24
N THR A 301 2.58 -1.81 24.50
CA THR A 301 1.23 -1.32 24.82
C THR A 301 1.11 -0.65 26.19
N ASP A 302 2.14 -0.72 27.04
CA ASP A 302 2.21 -0.01 28.33
C ASP A 302 2.87 1.38 28.20
N LYS A 303 3.22 1.81 27.00
CA LYS A 303 3.94 3.07 26.73
C LYS A 303 3.19 3.98 25.77
#